data_5536e40b4a8463237cf4a8b78674b691
#
_entry.id   5536e40b4a8463237cf4a8b78674b691
#
_cell.length_a   1.000
_cell.length_b   1.000
_cell.length_c   1.000
_cell.angle_alpha   90.00
_cell.angle_beta   90.00
_cell.angle_gamma   90.00
#
_symmetry.space_group_name_H-M   'P 1'
#
loop_
_entity.id
_entity.type
_entity.pdbx_description
1 polymer ?
#
loop_
_entity_poly.entity_id
_entity_poly.type
_entity_poly.pdbx_seq_one_letter_code
_entity_poly.pdbx_strand_id
1 'polypeptide(L)'
;MDEFFESELFHSKKSISMIVHVQSVHFDADSKLEDYVTRKIEKLQQYHDRIIKVDVFLILDNVVHTIKDKVAEIRVHVPRADFFVKATSKSFESSFDEAFEALVQQIKKKKEKQAA
;
A
#
# COMPACT_ATOMS: atom_id res chain seq x y z
N MET A 1 -7.48 22.70 -18.31
CA MET A 1 -7.17 22.32 -17.84
C MET A 1 -6.87 22.05 -17.54
N ASP A 2 -6.82 22.16 -17.57
CA ASP A 2 -6.32 21.69 -17.01
C ASP A 2 -5.88 21.49 -16.55
N GLU A 3 -5.80 21.44 -16.60
CA GLU A 3 -5.31 21.01 -15.96
C GLU A 3 -5.00 20.49 -15.60
N PHE A 4 -5.21 20.35 -15.67
CA PHE A 4 -4.79 19.61 -15.19
C PHE A 4 -4.17 19.55 -15.45
N PHE A 5 -4.10 19.73 -15.59
CA PHE A 5 -3.37 19.35 -15.52
C PHE A 5 -2.55 19.43 -15.52
N GLU A 6 -2.32 19.64 -15.54
CA GLU A 6 -1.48 19.56 -15.26
C GLU A 6 -0.98 19.38 -14.67
N SER A 7 -1.08 19.43 -14.55
CA SER A 7 -0.51 19.04 -13.91
C SER A 7 -0.31 18.49 -13.72
N GLU A 8 -0.41 18.17 -13.93
CA GLU A 8 -0.12 17.42 -13.79
C GLU A 8 0.49 17.01 -14.08
N LEU A 9 0.53 17.19 -14.28
CA LEU A 9 1.21 16.65 -14.37
C LEU A 9 2.00 16.61 -14.22
N PHE A 10 2.23 16.79 -14.12
CA PHE A 10 3.04 16.37 -13.80
C PHE A 10 3.55 15.93 -13.49
N HIS A 11 3.54 15.67 -13.43
CA HIS A 11 3.97 14.84 -13.09
C HIS A 11 4.30 14.21 -13.28
N SER A 12 4.43 14.14 -13.69
CA SER A 12 4.61 13.42 -13.85
C SER A 12 4.83 12.78 -14.15
N LYS A 13 5.21 12.66 -14.26
CA LYS A 13 5.38 11.96 -14.38
C LYS A 13 5.40 11.03 -14.43
N LYS A 14 5.38 10.97 -14.20
CA LYS A 14 5.26 10.10 -14.05
C LYS A 14 4.93 9.12 -14.27
N SER A 15 5.19 9.34 -14.60
CA SER A 15 4.63 8.48 -14.83
C SER A 15 4.46 7.22 -14.68
N ILE A 16 4.23 7.18 -14.02
CA ILE A 16 4.29 5.91 -13.80
C ILE A 16 3.11 5.10 -13.66
N SER A 17 3.12 3.95 -14.09
CA SER A 17 2.00 3.12 -14.30
C SER A 17 1.86 2.08 -13.23
N MET A 18 1.97 2.47 -11.99
CA MET A 18 1.73 1.59 -10.87
C MET A 18 0.23 1.34 -10.72
N ILE A 19 -0.16 0.08 -10.72
CA ILE A 19 -1.55 -0.32 -10.54
C ILE A 19 -1.80 -0.55 -9.05
N VAL A 20 -2.80 0.09 -8.49
CA VAL A 20 -3.15 -0.07 -7.08
C VAL A 20 -4.56 -0.61 -6.96
N HIS A 21 -4.70 -1.76 -6.32
CA HIS A 21 -6.01 -2.34 -6.02
C HIS A 21 -6.20 -2.39 -4.52
N VAL A 22 -7.34 -1.90 -4.05
CA VAL A 22 -7.70 -1.97 -2.63
C VAL A 22 -8.98 -2.78 -2.53
N GLN A 23 -8.96 -3.85 -1.75
CA GLN A 23 -10.12 -4.72 -1.58
C GLN A 23 -10.47 -4.84 -0.10
N SER A 24 -11.74 -4.61 0.22
CA SER A 24 -12.25 -4.87 1.58
C SER A 24 -12.86 -6.26 1.62
N VAL A 25 -12.62 -6.96 2.73
CA VAL A 25 -13.10 -8.33 2.94
C VAL A 25 -13.90 -8.37 4.22
N HIS A 26 -15.15 -8.79 4.12
CA HIS A 26 -16.11 -8.90 5.22
C HIS A 26 -16.57 -7.55 5.78
N PHE A 27 -16.38 -6.47 5.06
CA PHE A 27 -16.92 -5.15 5.38
C PHE A 27 -16.79 -4.27 4.14
N ASP A 28 -17.40 -3.10 4.17
CA ASP A 28 -17.28 -2.13 3.09
C ASP A 28 -16.46 -0.94 3.56
N ALA A 29 -15.29 -0.74 2.95
CA ALA A 29 -14.48 0.41 3.28
C ALA A 29 -15.13 1.68 2.73
N ASP A 30 -15.12 2.75 3.52
CA ASP A 30 -15.63 4.01 3.04
C ASP A 30 -14.58 4.70 2.17
N SER A 31 -14.99 5.77 1.49
CA SER A 31 -14.10 6.46 0.57
C SER A 31 -12.91 7.11 1.27
N LYS A 32 -13.09 7.53 2.51
CA LYS A 32 -11.99 8.13 3.27
C LYS A 32 -10.88 7.14 3.53
N LEU A 33 -11.24 5.91 3.91
CA LEU A 33 -10.27 4.86 4.15
C LEU A 33 -9.57 4.46 2.88
N GLU A 34 -10.34 4.30 1.79
CA GLU A 34 -9.75 3.95 0.49
C GLU A 34 -8.78 5.04 0.01
N ASP A 35 -9.15 6.30 0.17
CA ASP A 35 -8.29 7.43 -0.21
C ASP A 35 -7.02 7.46 0.63
N TYR A 36 -7.14 7.24 1.91
CA TYR A 36 -6.00 7.22 2.81
C TYR A 36 -4.99 6.17 2.38
N VAL A 37 -5.49 4.96 2.13
CA VAL A 37 -4.66 3.83 1.72
C VAL A 37 -3.99 4.12 0.37
N THR A 38 -4.77 4.58 -0.60
CA THR A 38 -4.27 4.84 -1.95
C THR A 38 -3.18 5.91 -1.94
N ARG A 39 -3.41 7.00 -1.24
CA ARG A 39 -2.42 8.08 -1.16
C ARG A 39 -1.12 7.62 -0.53
N LYS A 40 -1.23 6.82 0.52
CA LYS A 40 -0.03 6.33 1.19
C LYS A 40 0.75 5.35 0.33
N ILE A 41 0.03 4.48 -0.37
CA ILE A 41 0.66 3.51 -1.27
C ILE A 41 1.43 4.23 -2.39
N GLU A 42 0.89 5.33 -2.89
CA GLU A 42 1.57 6.08 -3.96
C GLU A 42 2.95 6.58 -3.53
N LYS A 43 3.14 6.78 -2.23
CA LYS A 43 4.45 7.20 -1.70
C LYS A 43 5.51 6.13 -1.79
N LEU A 44 5.11 4.87 -2.02
CA LEU A 44 6.09 3.80 -2.20
C LEU A 44 7.03 4.03 -3.37
N GLN A 45 6.61 4.82 -4.34
CA GLN A 45 7.45 5.16 -5.48
C GLN A 45 8.75 5.86 -5.07
N GLN A 46 8.77 6.47 -3.89
CA GLN A 46 9.97 7.09 -3.35
C GLN A 46 11.02 6.06 -2.95
N TYR A 47 10.59 4.84 -2.66
CA TYR A 47 11.45 3.79 -2.15
C TYR A 47 11.81 2.76 -3.20
N HIS A 48 11.00 2.65 -4.25
CA HIS A 48 11.26 1.69 -5.33
C HIS A 48 10.67 2.25 -6.61
N ASP A 49 11.48 2.33 -7.65
CA ASP A 49 11.08 2.98 -8.90
C ASP A 49 10.46 2.04 -9.94
N ARG A 50 10.34 0.76 -9.63
CA ARG A 50 9.82 -0.22 -10.58
C ARG A 50 8.66 -1.04 -10.04
N ILE A 51 7.79 -0.43 -9.26
CA ILE A 51 6.63 -1.13 -8.74
C ILE A 51 5.64 -1.32 -9.88
N ILE A 52 5.27 -2.58 -10.13
CA ILE A 52 4.31 -2.92 -11.18
C ILE A 52 2.89 -2.83 -10.64
N LYS A 53 2.67 -3.39 -9.47
CA LYS A 53 1.33 -3.54 -8.93
C LYS A 53 1.37 -3.63 -7.42
N VAL A 54 0.37 -3.05 -6.77
CA VAL A 54 0.20 -3.18 -5.31
C VAL A 54 -1.23 -3.62 -5.05
N ASP A 55 -1.37 -4.71 -4.31
CA ASP A 55 -2.68 -5.19 -3.85
C ASP A 55 -2.75 -4.98 -2.35
N VAL A 56 -3.79 -4.28 -1.91
CA VAL A 56 -4.05 -4.04 -0.49
C VAL A 56 -5.35 -4.74 -0.13
N PHE A 57 -5.29 -5.57 0.91
CA PHE A 57 -6.48 -6.23 1.44
C PHE A 57 -6.74 -5.72 2.84
N LEU A 58 -7.93 -5.19 3.05
CA LEU A 58 -8.39 -4.75 4.36
C LEU A 58 -9.44 -5.75 4.80
N ILE A 59 -9.15 -6.47 5.87
CA ILE A 59 -9.95 -7.62 6.27
C ILE A 59 -10.48 -7.42 7.68
N LEU A 60 -11.80 -7.56 7.84
CA LEU A 60 -12.40 -7.57 9.16
C LEU A 60 -12.47 -9.02 9.62
N ASP A 61 -11.66 -9.36 10.61
CA ASP A 61 -11.54 -10.71 11.13
C ASP A 61 -12.18 -10.80 12.50
N ASN A 62 -13.45 -11.18 12.54
CA ASN A 62 -14.23 -11.25 13.77
C ASN A 62 -14.35 -12.66 14.34
N VAL A 63 -13.54 -13.59 13.87
CA VAL A 63 -13.72 -14.99 14.20
C VAL A 63 -13.56 -15.26 15.69
N VAL A 64 -12.70 -14.53 16.37
CA VAL A 64 -12.39 -14.77 17.77
C VAL A 64 -12.78 -13.62 18.67
N HIS A 65 -13.53 -12.67 18.19
CA HIS A 65 -13.99 -11.50 18.97
C HIS A 65 -12.84 -10.80 19.71
N THR A 66 -11.70 -10.67 19.06
CA THR A 66 -10.56 -9.99 19.68
C THR A 66 -10.66 -8.48 19.45
N ILE A 67 -9.99 -7.73 20.32
CA ILE A 67 -9.95 -6.28 20.17
C ILE A 67 -9.23 -5.88 18.89
N LYS A 68 -8.21 -6.65 18.51
CA LYS A 68 -7.43 -6.41 17.30
C LYS A 68 -7.94 -7.31 16.19
N ASP A 69 -8.96 -6.85 15.50
CA ASP A 69 -9.59 -7.64 14.43
C ASP A 69 -9.54 -6.96 13.05
N LYS A 70 -8.85 -5.84 12.93
CA LYS A 70 -8.68 -5.15 11.65
C LYS A 70 -7.33 -5.52 11.07
N VAL A 71 -7.35 -6.21 9.94
CA VAL A 71 -6.14 -6.75 9.31
C VAL A 71 -5.87 -5.99 8.02
N ALA A 72 -4.61 -5.60 7.82
CA ALA A 72 -4.17 -5.02 6.55
C ALA A 72 -3.07 -5.90 5.97
N GLU A 73 -3.22 -6.29 4.71
CA GLU A 73 -2.21 -7.01 3.95
C GLU A 73 -1.83 -6.17 2.76
N ILE A 74 -0.54 -6.10 2.48
CA ILE A 74 -0.03 -5.37 1.31
C ILE A 74 0.88 -6.30 0.53
N ARG A 75 0.60 -6.48 -0.75
CA ARG A 75 1.44 -7.26 -1.67
C ARG A 75 1.95 -6.32 -2.75
N VAL A 76 3.26 -6.29 -2.92
CA VAL A 76 3.90 -5.43 -3.91
C VAL A 76 4.64 -6.30 -4.91
N HIS A 77 4.33 -6.09 -6.18
CA HIS A 77 4.98 -6.82 -7.27
C HIS A 77 5.98 -5.90 -7.97
N VAL A 78 7.23 -6.33 -7.98
CA VAL A 78 8.30 -5.65 -8.71
C VAL A 78 8.96 -6.68 -9.61
N PRO A 79 9.78 -6.27 -10.61
CA PRO A 79 10.47 -7.25 -11.44
C PRO A 79 11.34 -8.16 -10.56
N ARG A 80 11.16 -9.46 -10.73
CA ARG A 80 11.95 -10.52 -10.07
C ARG A 80 11.71 -10.69 -8.59
N ALA A 81 10.72 -9.99 -8.01
CA ALA A 81 10.49 -10.13 -6.57
C ALA A 81 9.09 -9.70 -6.20
N ASP A 82 8.64 -10.17 -5.05
CA ASP A 82 7.41 -9.73 -4.45
C ASP A 82 7.69 -9.39 -3.00
N PHE A 83 6.99 -8.39 -2.49
CA PHE A 83 7.02 -8.08 -1.07
C PHE A 83 5.64 -8.35 -0.49
N PHE A 84 5.59 -8.84 0.72
CA PHE A 84 4.34 -9.11 1.41
C PHE A 84 4.46 -8.72 2.87
N VAL A 85 3.49 -7.96 3.36
CA VAL A 85 3.41 -7.60 4.78
C VAL A 85 1.97 -7.75 5.25
N LYS A 86 1.82 -7.95 6.55
CA LYS A 86 0.52 -8.11 7.18
C LYS A 86 0.61 -7.54 8.59
N ALA A 87 -0.44 -6.82 9.01
CA ALA A 87 -0.52 -6.30 10.38
C ALA A 87 -1.95 -6.33 10.84
N THR A 88 -2.13 -6.46 12.14
CA THR A 88 -3.46 -6.53 12.77
C THR A 88 -3.49 -5.51 13.90
N SER A 89 -4.58 -4.76 13.98
CA SER A 89 -4.70 -3.72 15.00
C SER A 89 -6.17 -3.44 15.29
N LYS A 90 -6.43 -2.41 16.08
CA LYS A 90 -7.78 -2.01 16.46
C LYS A 90 -8.50 -1.22 15.39
N SER A 91 -7.77 -0.60 14.47
CA SER A 91 -8.35 0.16 13.37
C SER A 91 -7.64 -0.19 12.08
N PHE A 92 -8.31 0.04 10.95
CA PHE A 92 -7.70 -0.22 9.65
C PHE A 92 -6.56 0.75 9.37
N GLU A 93 -6.70 2.01 9.78
CA GLU A 93 -5.63 2.99 9.61
C GLU A 93 -4.36 2.54 10.33
N SER A 94 -4.51 2.09 11.57
CA SER A 94 -3.38 1.62 12.37
C SER A 94 -2.76 0.36 11.77
N SER A 95 -3.59 -0.62 11.39
CA SER A 95 -3.10 -1.85 10.76
C SER A 95 -2.35 -1.55 9.47
N PHE A 96 -2.92 -0.68 8.66
CA PHE A 96 -2.30 -0.31 7.39
C PHE A 96 -0.99 0.42 7.63
N ASP A 97 -0.93 1.34 8.59
CA ASP A 97 0.29 2.08 8.91
C ASP A 97 1.40 1.14 9.35
N GLU A 98 1.09 0.18 10.22
CA GLU A 98 2.07 -0.81 10.67
C GLU A 98 2.57 -1.66 9.50
N ALA A 99 1.64 -2.12 8.66
CA ALA A 99 2.01 -2.91 7.49
C ALA A 99 2.86 -2.11 6.52
N PHE A 100 2.49 -0.85 6.29
CA PHE A 100 3.22 0.03 5.38
C PHE A 100 4.65 0.25 5.87
N GLU A 101 4.82 0.50 7.16
CA GLU A 101 6.14 0.71 7.73
C GLU A 101 7.02 -0.54 7.60
N ALA A 102 6.45 -1.71 7.87
CA ALA A 102 7.16 -2.96 7.68
C ALA A 102 7.57 -3.16 6.21
N LEU A 103 6.68 -2.79 5.30
CA LEU A 103 6.95 -2.88 3.88
C LEU A 103 8.12 -2.00 3.46
N VAL A 104 8.13 -0.75 3.94
CA VAL A 104 9.22 0.18 3.63
C VAL A 104 10.56 -0.40 4.12
N GLN A 105 10.57 -1.00 5.31
CA GLN A 105 11.78 -1.61 5.83
C GLN A 105 12.24 -2.79 4.98
N GLN A 106 11.32 -3.62 4.50
CA GLN A 106 11.67 -4.73 3.60
C GLN A 106 12.28 -4.22 2.30
N ILE A 107 11.70 -3.19 1.73
CA ILE A 107 12.21 -2.61 0.49
C ILE A 107 13.61 -2.05 0.68
N LYS A 108 13.83 -1.34 1.78
CA LYS A 108 15.14 -0.77 2.10
C LYS A 108 16.19 -1.86 2.30
N LYS A 109 15.84 -2.92 3.02
CA LYS A 109 16.78 -4.02 3.25
C LYS A 109 17.19 -4.70 1.96
N LYS A 110 16.22 -4.89 1.06
CA LYS A 110 16.54 -5.53 -0.23
C LYS A 110 17.46 -4.65 -1.07
N LYS A 111 17.25 -3.35 -1.06
CA LYS A 111 18.12 -2.42 -1.78
C LYS A 111 19.54 -2.44 -1.23
N GLU A 112 19.68 -2.49 0.09
CA GLU A 112 20.99 -2.56 0.71
C GLU A 112 21.74 -3.82 0.28
N LYS A 113 21.06 -4.95 0.25
CA LYS A 113 21.67 -6.21 -0.19
C LYS A 113 22.10 -6.15 -1.65
N GLN A 114 21.29 -5.51 -2.49
CA GLN A 114 21.62 -5.39 -3.91
C GLN A 114 22.76 -4.41 -4.15
N ALA A 115 22.90 -3.41 -3.30
CA ALA A 115 23.94 -2.43 -3.42
C ALA A 115 25.30 -2.95 -2.93
N ALA A 116 25.28 -3.95 -2.07
CA ALA A 116 26.53 -4.56 -1.54
C ALA A 116 27.17 -5.59 -2.53
#